data_daaada77e179fb2d803589f0b9c57d3b
#
_entry.id   daaada77e179fb2d803589f0b9c57d3b
#
_cell.length_a   1.000
_cell.length_b   1.000
_cell.length_c   1.000
_cell.angle_alpha   90.00
_cell.angle_beta   90.00
_cell.angle_gamma   90.00
#
_symmetry.space_group_name_H-M   'P 1'
#
loop_
_entity.id
_entity.type
_entity.pdbx_description
1 polymer ?
#
loop_
_entity_poly.entity_id
_entity_poly.type
_entity_poly.pdbx_seq_one_letter_code
_entity_poly.pdbx_strand_id
1 'polypeptide(L)'
;IDYVMAFYKPHIKQKMFSHPFSFHGRIRRLEYGLSVVLVYIYSLFIVFISELMGEESATLLSLILIIPLYWFMWAQGAKRCHDRGNSGWYQLIPFYGLWMLFGDGDECENDYGFDPKGRNVFSEN
;
A
#
# COMPACT_ATOMS: atom_id res chain seq x y z
N ILE A 1 -3.02 -0.41 20.15
CA ILE A 1 -2.79 -1.85 20.31
C ILE A 1 -1.74 -2.34 19.31
N ASP A 2 -1.91 -2.04 18.03
CA ASP A 2 -0.93 -2.40 17.00
C ASP A 2 0.42 -1.77 17.28
N TYR A 3 0.41 -0.56 17.78
CA TYR A 3 1.59 0.16 18.21
C TYR A 3 2.34 -0.59 19.30
N VAL A 4 1.62 -1.09 20.30
CA VAL A 4 2.20 -1.82 21.40
C VAL A 4 2.81 -3.14 20.92
N MET A 5 2.12 -3.85 20.04
CA MET A 5 2.61 -5.10 19.47
C MET A 5 3.88 -4.89 18.66
N ALA A 6 3.93 -3.83 17.87
CA ALA A 6 5.12 -3.48 17.10
C ALA A 6 6.31 -3.18 18.00
N PHE A 7 6.06 -2.57 19.13
CA PHE A 7 7.11 -2.26 20.10
C PHE A 7 7.82 -3.51 20.63
N TYR A 8 7.06 -4.58 20.84
CA TYR A 8 7.62 -5.82 21.37
C TYR A 8 8.31 -6.70 20.32
N LYS A 9 8.06 -6.43 19.02
CA LYS A 9 8.62 -7.25 17.95
C LYS A 9 9.22 -6.41 16.82
N PRO A 10 10.14 -5.49 17.14
CA PRO A 10 10.63 -4.54 16.14
C PRO A 10 11.52 -5.17 15.06
N HIS A 11 12.11 -6.33 15.32
CA HIS A 11 13.00 -7.00 14.36
C HIS A 11 12.33 -8.15 13.62
N ILE A 12 11.03 -8.32 13.78
CA ILE A 12 10.27 -9.32 13.03
C ILE A 12 9.65 -8.63 11.81
N LYS A 13 9.69 -9.32 10.66
CA LYS A 13 9.10 -8.79 9.44
C LYS A 13 7.59 -8.63 9.61
N GLN A 14 7.09 -7.50 9.15
CA GLN A 14 5.66 -7.23 9.16
C GLN A 14 4.94 -8.16 8.18
N LYS A 15 3.79 -8.69 8.61
CA LYS A 15 2.93 -9.50 7.75
C LYS A 15 2.36 -8.62 6.64
N MET A 16 2.48 -9.07 5.40
CA MET A 16 1.94 -8.32 4.26
C MET A 16 0.41 -8.33 4.27
N PHE A 17 -0.16 -7.22 3.81
CA PHE A 17 -1.61 -7.02 3.69
C PHE A 17 -2.38 -7.17 5.00
N SER A 18 -1.71 -6.91 6.12
CA SER A 18 -2.37 -6.98 7.44
C SER A 18 -3.43 -5.88 7.60
N HIS A 19 -3.21 -4.72 7.01
CA HIS A 19 -4.14 -3.57 7.08
C HIS A 19 -4.26 -2.90 5.71
N PRO A 20 -4.87 -3.57 4.73
CA PRO A 20 -4.80 -3.12 3.33
C PRO A 20 -5.54 -1.81 3.05
N PHE A 21 -6.53 -1.45 3.87
CA PHE A 21 -7.29 -0.22 3.66
C PHE A 21 -6.93 0.90 4.62
N SER A 22 -5.96 0.68 5.50
CA SER A 22 -5.49 1.70 6.43
C SER A 22 -4.45 2.59 5.76
N PHE A 23 -4.50 3.90 6.06
CA PHE A 23 -3.49 4.85 5.63
C PHE A 23 -2.34 4.98 6.62
N HIS A 24 -2.42 4.30 7.75
CA HIS A 24 -1.40 4.38 8.80
C HIS A 24 -0.37 3.27 8.66
N GLY A 25 0.87 3.57 9.00
CA GLY A 25 1.93 2.59 9.02
C GLY A 25 2.81 2.63 7.79
N ARG A 26 3.56 1.56 7.59
CA ARG A 26 4.53 1.43 6.51
C ARG A 26 4.36 0.08 5.83
N ILE A 27 4.67 0.01 4.52
CA ILE A 27 4.74 -1.25 3.79
C ILE A 27 6.05 -1.29 2.99
N ARG A 28 6.54 -2.51 2.74
CA ARG A 28 7.74 -2.70 1.92
C ARG A 28 7.39 -2.67 0.43
N ARG A 29 8.44 -2.49 -0.40
CA ARG A 29 8.23 -2.39 -1.85
C ARG A 29 7.56 -3.61 -2.46
N LEU A 30 7.82 -4.81 -1.91
CA LEU A 30 7.18 -6.02 -2.41
C LEU A 30 5.67 -5.96 -2.24
N GLU A 31 5.20 -5.54 -1.06
CA GLU A 31 3.76 -5.39 -0.84
C GLU A 31 3.16 -4.34 -1.76
N TYR A 32 3.85 -3.22 -1.96
CA TYR A 32 3.37 -2.18 -2.86
C TYR A 32 3.31 -2.69 -4.30
N GLY A 33 4.34 -3.39 -4.76
CA GLY A 33 4.36 -3.97 -6.10
C GLY A 33 3.23 -4.97 -6.32
N LEU A 34 3.00 -5.86 -5.33
CA LEU A 34 1.90 -6.80 -5.39
C LEU A 34 0.56 -6.09 -5.38
N SER A 35 0.45 -4.97 -4.66
CA SER A 35 -0.76 -4.15 -4.66
C SER A 35 -1.06 -3.60 -6.05
N VAL A 36 -0.02 -3.12 -6.76
CA VAL A 36 -0.17 -2.63 -8.13
C VAL A 36 -0.68 -3.74 -9.05
N VAL A 37 -0.13 -4.96 -8.91
CA VAL A 37 -0.57 -6.10 -9.69
C VAL A 37 -2.03 -6.46 -9.39
N LEU A 38 -2.40 -6.45 -8.11
CA LEU A 38 -3.78 -6.74 -7.70
C LEU A 38 -4.76 -5.71 -8.25
N VAL A 39 -4.38 -4.43 -8.24
CA VAL A 39 -5.20 -3.35 -8.82
C VAL A 39 -5.38 -3.58 -10.31
N TYR A 40 -4.33 -3.96 -11.00
CA TYR A 40 -4.41 -4.23 -12.44
C TYR A 40 -5.36 -5.40 -12.74
N ILE A 41 -5.23 -6.52 -12.01
CA ILE A 41 -6.09 -7.68 -12.17
C ILE A 41 -7.54 -7.32 -11.88
N TYR A 42 -7.78 -6.57 -10.81
CA TYR A 42 -9.12 -6.12 -10.45
C TYR A 42 -9.73 -5.22 -11.53
N SER A 43 -8.92 -4.34 -12.12
CA SER A 43 -9.37 -3.47 -13.20
C SER A 43 -9.77 -4.27 -14.43
N LEU A 44 -9.00 -5.30 -14.78
CA LEU A 44 -9.34 -6.19 -15.87
C LEU A 44 -10.65 -6.93 -15.60
N PHE A 45 -10.87 -7.34 -14.35
CA PHE A 45 -12.12 -7.98 -13.96
C PHE A 45 -13.31 -7.04 -14.13
N ILE A 46 -13.16 -5.77 -13.75
CA ILE A 46 -14.22 -4.77 -13.94
C ILE A 46 -14.56 -4.63 -15.43
N VAL A 47 -13.54 -4.53 -16.29
CA VAL A 47 -13.74 -4.43 -17.73
C VAL A 47 -14.48 -5.65 -18.27
N PHE A 48 -14.08 -6.85 -17.84
CA PHE A 48 -14.69 -8.09 -18.28
C PHE A 48 -16.19 -8.14 -17.91
N ILE A 49 -16.51 -7.80 -16.65
CA ILE A 49 -17.89 -7.78 -16.19
C ILE A 49 -18.71 -6.74 -16.96
N SER A 50 -18.11 -5.57 -17.24
CA SER A 50 -18.76 -4.51 -17.99
C SER A 50 -19.13 -4.95 -19.40
N GLU A 51 -18.27 -5.75 -20.04
CA GLU A 51 -18.55 -6.28 -21.38
C GLU A 51 -19.70 -7.28 -21.40
N LEU A 52 -19.94 -7.97 -20.29
CA LEU A 52 -21.03 -8.94 -20.18
C LEU A 52 -22.38 -8.31 -19.86
N MET A 53 -22.39 -7.06 -19.40
CA MET A 53 -23.61 -6.38 -18.97
C MET A 53 -23.99 -5.29 -19.97
N GLY A 54 -25.25 -4.83 -19.91
CA GLY A 54 -25.69 -3.69 -20.71
C GLY A 54 -25.02 -2.40 -20.22
N GLU A 55 -24.98 -1.38 -21.09
CA GLU A 55 -24.25 -0.13 -20.81
C GLU A 55 -24.66 0.54 -19.50
N GLU A 56 -25.97 0.64 -19.22
CA GLU A 56 -26.42 1.30 -17.99
C GLU A 56 -26.01 0.55 -16.74
N SER A 57 -26.24 -0.77 -16.73
CA SER A 57 -25.87 -1.61 -15.59
C SER A 57 -24.35 -1.67 -15.40
N ALA A 58 -23.62 -1.71 -16.51
CA ALA A 58 -22.15 -1.73 -16.46
C ALA A 58 -21.60 -0.44 -15.86
N THR A 59 -22.16 0.71 -16.23
CA THR A 59 -21.70 1.99 -15.67
C THR A 59 -21.93 2.07 -14.18
N LEU A 60 -23.12 1.71 -13.70
CA LEU A 60 -23.44 1.74 -12.27
C LEU A 60 -22.57 0.79 -11.49
N LEU A 61 -22.40 -0.43 -11.96
CA LEU A 61 -21.57 -1.42 -11.28
C LEU A 61 -20.11 -0.99 -11.25
N SER A 62 -19.61 -0.45 -12.36
CA SER A 62 -18.21 0.01 -12.42
C SER A 62 -17.94 1.15 -11.43
N LEU A 63 -18.88 2.08 -11.31
CA LEU A 63 -18.74 3.19 -10.37
C LEU A 63 -18.67 2.68 -8.92
N ILE A 64 -19.46 1.67 -8.59
CA ILE A 64 -19.45 1.08 -7.25
C ILE A 64 -18.13 0.32 -7.01
N LEU A 65 -17.69 -0.48 -7.96
CA LEU A 65 -16.50 -1.31 -7.82
C LEU A 65 -15.20 -0.52 -7.79
N ILE A 66 -15.20 0.68 -8.39
CA ILE A 66 -13.99 1.50 -8.44
C ILE A 66 -13.65 2.13 -7.09
N ILE A 67 -14.65 2.30 -6.21
CA ILE A 67 -14.44 2.94 -4.90
C ILE A 67 -13.45 2.15 -4.04
N PRO A 68 -13.64 0.84 -3.78
CA PRO A 68 -12.65 0.10 -2.99
C PRO A 68 -11.31 -0.03 -3.71
N LEU A 69 -11.31 0.00 -5.05
CA LEU A 69 -10.08 -0.05 -5.83
C LEU A 69 -9.19 1.16 -5.55
N TYR A 70 -9.74 2.36 -5.67
CA TYR A 70 -8.98 3.58 -5.40
C TYR A 70 -8.59 3.70 -3.94
N TRP A 71 -9.50 3.32 -3.04
CA TRP A 71 -9.20 3.35 -1.61
C TRP A 71 -7.99 2.47 -1.28
N PHE A 72 -8.00 1.24 -1.77
CA PHE A 72 -6.91 0.30 -1.56
C PHE A 72 -5.59 0.84 -2.12
N MET A 73 -5.61 1.34 -3.37
CA MET A 73 -4.39 1.82 -4.00
C MET A 73 -3.82 3.04 -3.27
N TRP A 74 -4.69 3.96 -2.87
CA TRP A 74 -4.24 5.14 -2.13
C TRP A 74 -3.71 4.78 -0.75
N ALA A 75 -4.36 3.85 -0.06
CA ALA A 75 -3.90 3.40 1.25
C ALA A 75 -2.52 2.73 1.16
N GLN A 76 -2.35 1.82 0.21
CA GLN A 76 -1.07 1.16 0.01
C GLN A 76 0.00 2.15 -0.45
N GLY A 77 -0.35 3.08 -1.32
CA GLY A 77 0.56 4.13 -1.77
C GLY A 77 1.00 5.04 -0.63
N ALA A 78 0.06 5.44 0.23
CA ALA A 78 0.38 6.27 1.40
C ALA A 78 1.35 5.54 2.33
N LYS A 79 1.08 4.28 2.63
CA LYS A 79 1.96 3.48 3.49
C LYS A 79 3.34 3.27 2.86
N ARG A 80 3.41 3.16 1.55
CA ARG A 80 4.70 3.06 0.87
C ARG A 80 5.48 4.37 0.94
N CYS A 81 4.80 5.51 0.81
CA CYS A 81 5.43 6.82 1.03
C CYS A 81 5.96 6.91 2.47
N HIS A 82 5.17 6.44 3.44
CA HIS A 82 5.59 6.42 4.84
C HIS A 82 6.84 5.57 5.06
N ASP A 83 6.96 4.47 4.35
CA ASP A 83 8.13 3.60 4.46
C ASP A 83 9.40 4.32 4.02
N ARG A 84 9.26 5.29 3.13
CA ARG A 84 10.38 6.12 2.69
C ARG A 84 10.52 7.41 3.50
N GLY A 85 9.77 7.54 4.61
CA GLY A 85 9.84 8.71 5.48
C GLY A 85 9.07 9.92 4.98
N ASN A 86 8.20 9.75 3.99
CA ASN A 86 7.47 10.85 3.37
C ASN A 86 5.99 10.77 3.67
N SER A 87 5.31 11.93 3.59
CA SER A 87 3.86 12.00 3.68
C SER A 87 3.20 11.23 2.54
N GLY A 88 2.01 10.68 2.79
CA GLY A 88 1.25 9.98 1.77
C GLY A 88 0.92 10.80 0.54
N TRP A 89 0.93 12.13 0.67
CA TRP A 89 0.70 13.02 -0.47
C TRP A 89 1.80 12.98 -1.52
N TYR A 90 2.98 12.47 -1.17
CA TYR A 90 4.10 12.34 -2.11
C TYR A 90 3.77 11.42 -3.28
N GLN A 91 2.78 10.53 -3.13
CA GLN A 91 2.38 9.65 -4.22
C GLN A 91 1.78 10.41 -5.41
N LEU A 92 1.39 11.66 -5.23
CA LEU A 92 0.88 12.50 -6.30
C LEU A 92 1.99 13.14 -7.15
N ILE A 93 3.23 13.05 -6.72
CA ILE A 93 4.37 13.59 -7.47
C ILE A 93 4.60 12.71 -8.71
N PRO A 94 4.67 13.31 -9.93
CA PRO A 94 4.91 12.54 -11.14
C PRO A 94 6.18 11.69 -11.04
N PHE A 95 6.12 10.46 -11.54
CA PHE A 95 7.22 9.49 -11.55
C PHE A 95 7.67 9.01 -10.17
N TYR A 96 7.10 9.54 -9.07
CA TYR A 96 7.46 9.08 -7.74
C TYR A 96 7.09 7.61 -7.52
N GLY A 97 6.06 7.13 -8.23
CA GLY A 97 5.68 5.72 -8.19
C GLY A 97 6.81 4.76 -8.55
N LEU A 98 7.70 5.17 -9.46
CA LEU A 98 8.86 4.35 -9.80
C LEU A 98 9.82 4.22 -8.63
N TRP A 99 10.02 5.30 -7.88
CA TRP A 99 10.82 5.25 -6.65
C TRP A 99 10.17 4.36 -5.60
N MET A 100 8.84 4.40 -5.50
CA MET A 100 8.12 3.57 -4.53
C MET A 100 8.23 2.08 -4.85
N LEU A 101 8.33 1.73 -6.14
CA LEU A 101 8.48 0.34 -6.56
C LEU A 101 9.91 -0.17 -6.39
N PHE A 102 10.90 0.64 -6.72
CA PHE A 102 12.28 0.19 -6.82
C PHE A 102 13.21 0.72 -5.74
N GLY A 103 12.89 1.87 -5.16
CA GLY A 103 13.69 2.43 -4.08
C GLY A 103 13.46 1.67 -2.78
N ASP A 104 14.51 1.55 -1.97
CA ASP A 104 14.33 0.96 -0.65
C ASP A 104 13.69 1.96 0.29
N GLY A 105 13.01 1.46 1.31
CA GLY A 105 12.45 2.29 2.38
C GLY A 105 13.49 2.62 3.44
N ASP A 106 13.09 3.45 4.40
CA ASP A 106 13.95 3.78 5.53
C ASP A 106 14.22 2.53 6.36
N GLU A 107 15.47 2.35 6.75
CA GLU A 107 15.82 1.31 7.69
C GLU A 107 15.41 1.75 9.10
N CYS A 108 15.09 0.78 9.94
CA CYS A 108 14.70 1.03 11.32
C CYS A 108 13.42 1.85 11.41
N GLU A 109 13.11 2.31 12.63
CA GLU A 109 11.91 3.09 12.88
C GLU A 109 12.02 4.49 12.29
N ASN A 110 10.91 4.99 11.76
CA ASN A 110 10.79 6.38 11.36
C ASN A 110 9.49 6.97 11.94
N ASP A 111 9.12 8.18 11.54
CA ASP A 111 7.93 8.86 12.08
C ASP A 111 6.62 8.08 11.87
N TYR A 112 6.62 7.10 10.98
CA TYR A 112 5.42 6.36 10.61
C TYR A 112 5.38 4.93 11.15
N GLY A 113 6.40 4.52 11.90
CA GLY A 113 6.43 3.22 12.55
C GLY A 113 7.71 2.44 12.33
N PHE A 114 7.68 1.17 12.71
CA PHE A 114 8.82 0.28 12.57
C PHE A 114 8.99 -0.18 11.12
N ASP A 115 10.23 -0.51 10.78
CA ASP A 115 10.57 -1.03 9.46
C ASP A 115 9.81 -2.34 9.18
N PRO A 116 8.99 -2.40 8.13
CA PRO A 116 8.26 -3.63 7.81
C PRO A 116 9.15 -4.81 7.42
N LYS A 117 10.42 -4.55 7.06
CA LYS A 117 11.38 -5.62 6.81
C LYS A 117 12.07 -6.14 8.06
N GLY A 118 11.76 -5.54 9.21
CA GLY A 118 12.31 -6.00 10.48
C GLY A 118 13.75 -5.59 10.74
N ARG A 119 14.24 -4.51 10.11
CA ARG A 119 15.62 -4.04 10.27
C ARG A 119 15.81 -3.11 11.46
N ASN A 120 14.82 -3.06 12.35
CA ASN A 120 14.80 -2.09 13.45
C ASN A 120 15.90 -2.35 14.50
N VAL A 121 16.44 -3.55 14.52
CA VAL A 121 17.50 -3.92 15.45
C VAL A 121 18.75 -3.05 15.30
N PHE A 122 18.96 -2.46 14.13
CA PHE A 122 20.11 -1.64 13.85
C PHE A 122 20.02 -0.24 14.44
N SER A 123 18.84 0.18 14.87
CA SER A 123 18.66 1.51 15.45
C SER A 123 19.33 1.66 16.81
N GLU A 124 19.72 0.57 17.45
CA GLU A 124 20.35 0.57 18.78
C GLU A 124 21.84 0.89 18.72
N ASN A 125 22.43 0.89 17.53
CA ASN A 125 23.83 1.19 17.32
C ASN A 125 24.01 2.63 16.86
#